data_a12fa8f557fb23fc20a408303ba92754
#
_entry.id   a12fa8f557fb23fc20a408303ba92754
#
_cell.length_a   1.000
_cell.length_b   1.000
_cell.length_c   1.000
_cell.angle_alpha   90.00
_cell.angle_beta   90.00
_cell.angle_gamma   90.00
#
_symmetry.space_group_name_H-M   'P 1'
#
loop_
_entity.id
_entity.type
_entity.pdbx_description
1 polymer ?
#
loop_
_entity_poly.entity_id
_entity_poly.type
_entity_poly.pdbx_seq_one_letter_code
_entity_poly.pdbx_strand_id
1 'polypeptide(L)'
;ALDTALSLGATAAAVEVSEEKGTCVTVRNQETESIEHTHDRDFGITVYLGKSKAVASSGDFRKVSILRTVKAALDMARYTTPDECNGLPDKDRLCTNPRQLDLFHPWDISIEEQVQKAVEAEKAALDVDKRVVNSDGAMVTTTIGSFILGNTEGFLHGYPFSDHSIDTSVIAEDENGMQVGSWHTSGVSSMDLL
;
A
#
# COMPACT_ATOMS: atom_id res chain seq x y z
N ALA A 1 -9.24 9.48 18.46
CA ALA A 1 -10.06 8.34 18.00
C ALA A 1 -10.16 7.27 19.07
N LEU A 2 -9.06 6.77 19.61
CA LEU A 2 -9.06 5.71 20.64
C LEU A 2 -9.86 6.12 21.89
N ASP A 3 -9.58 7.30 22.47
CA ASP A 3 -10.32 7.81 23.63
C ASP A 3 -11.80 7.98 23.32
N THR A 4 -12.12 8.40 22.09
CA THR A 4 -13.51 8.53 21.62
C THR A 4 -14.19 7.17 21.57
N ALA A 5 -13.52 6.13 21.05
CA ALA A 5 -14.07 4.78 21.01
C ALA A 5 -14.39 4.27 22.42
N LEU A 6 -13.44 4.41 23.37
CA LEU A 6 -13.65 4.03 24.78
C LEU A 6 -14.80 4.80 25.40
N SER A 7 -14.87 6.13 25.21
CA SER A 7 -15.94 6.98 25.76
C SER A 7 -17.32 6.64 25.21
N LEU A 8 -17.41 6.05 24.02
CA LEU A 8 -18.63 5.59 23.38
C LEU A 8 -18.97 4.12 23.68
N GLY A 9 -18.18 3.45 24.53
CA GLY A 9 -18.46 2.13 25.07
C GLY A 9 -17.69 0.98 24.42
N ALA A 10 -16.67 1.23 23.58
CA ALA A 10 -15.76 0.20 23.15
C ALA A 10 -15.01 -0.40 24.36
N THR A 11 -14.82 -1.72 24.37
CA THR A 11 -13.99 -2.40 25.38
C THR A 11 -12.51 -2.29 25.05
N ALA A 12 -12.17 -2.20 23.76
CA ALA A 12 -10.83 -1.96 23.22
C ALA A 12 -10.94 -1.40 21.81
N ALA A 13 -9.86 -0.76 21.34
CA ALA A 13 -9.78 -0.28 19.96
C ALA A 13 -8.32 -0.24 19.49
N ALA A 14 -8.15 -0.36 18.17
CA ALA A 14 -6.89 -0.07 17.48
C ALA A 14 -7.15 0.90 16.32
N VAL A 15 -6.17 1.73 16.01
CA VAL A 15 -6.19 2.65 14.86
C VAL A 15 -4.99 2.40 13.98
N GLU A 16 -5.21 2.50 12.70
CA GLU A 16 -4.19 2.50 11.66
C GLU A 16 -4.30 3.81 10.89
N VAL A 17 -3.16 4.41 10.62
CA VAL A 17 -3.07 5.64 9.82
C VAL A 17 -1.97 5.44 8.80
N SER A 18 -2.28 5.64 7.52
CA SER A 18 -1.29 5.63 6.45
C SER A 18 -1.39 6.90 5.61
N GLU A 19 -0.25 7.29 5.07
CA GLU A 19 -0.15 8.28 4.01
C GLU A 19 0.87 7.78 2.99
N GLU A 20 0.48 7.78 1.71
CA GLU A 20 1.31 7.34 0.61
C GLU A 20 1.28 8.38 -0.51
N LYS A 21 2.44 8.60 -1.13
CA LYS A 21 2.61 9.44 -2.31
C LYS A 21 3.47 8.71 -3.30
N GLY A 22 3.10 8.80 -4.56
CA GLY A 22 3.85 8.12 -5.59
C GLY A 22 3.60 8.66 -6.98
N THR A 23 4.41 8.16 -7.90
CA THR A 23 4.24 8.34 -9.33
C THR A 23 4.30 6.98 -10.01
N CYS A 24 3.48 6.82 -11.03
CA CYS A 24 3.49 5.67 -11.91
C CYS A 24 3.55 6.18 -13.34
N VAL A 25 4.57 5.77 -14.07
CA VAL A 25 4.75 6.09 -15.48
C VAL A 25 4.60 4.80 -16.27
N THR A 26 3.68 4.81 -17.24
CA THR A 26 3.48 3.71 -18.18
C THR A 26 3.90 4.16 -19.57
N VAL A 27 4.69 3.33 -20.23
CA VAL A 27 5.01 3.47 -21.65
C VAL A 27 4.49 2.27 -22.42
N ARG A 28 4.14 2.49 -23.68
CA ARG A 28 3.76 1.44 -24.61
C ARG A 28 4.24 1.80 -26.01
N ASN A 29 4.88 0.85 -26.68
CA ASN A 29 5.52 1.07 -27.98
C ASN A 29 6.52 2.24 -27.96
N GLN A 30 7.28 2.36 -26.86
CA GLN A 30 8.28 3.40 -26.60
C GLN A 30 7.70 4.83 -26.53
N GLU A 31 6.39 4.98 -26.39
CA GLU A 31 5.71 6.25 -26.18
C GLU A 31 5.05 6.26 -24.79
N THR A 32 5.00 7.42 -24.17
CA THR A 32 4.33 7.57 -22.87
C THR A 32 2.82 7.37 -23.04
N GLU A 33 2.26 6.37 -22.36
CA GLU A 33 0.83 6.10 -22.34
C GLU A 33 0.13 6.83 -21.21
N SER A 34 0.68 6.77 -20.00
CA SER A 34 0.13 7.50 -18.84
C SER A 34 1.20 7.93 -17.85
N ILE A 35 0.90 8.99 -17.13
CA ILE A 35 1.64 9.47 -15.96
C ILE A 35 0.62 9.71 -14.87
N GLU A 36 0.73 8.97 -13.78
CA GLU A 36 -0.17 9.05 -12.64
C GLU A 36 0.58 9.57 -11.42
N HIS A 37 -0.05 10.50 -10.70
CA HIS A 37 0.40 10.94 -9.39
C HIS A 37 -0.64 10.52 -8.35
N THR A 38 -0.19 9.79 -7.35
CA THR A 38 -1.04 9.33 -6.25
C THR A 38 -0.69 10.05 -4.96
N HIS A 39 -1.71 10.35 -4.17
CA HIS A 39 -1.56 10.83 -2.81
C HIS A 39 -2.75 10.32 -1.99
N ASP A 40 -2.53 9.20 -1.34
CA ASP A 40 -3.55 8.51 -0.58
C ASP A 40 -3.32 8.68 0.92
N ARG A 41 -4.41 8.81 1.65
CA ARG A 41 -4.44 8.87 3.10
C ARG A 41 -5.57 8.02 3.60
N ASP A 42 -5.29 7.17 4.56
CA ASP A 42 -6.31 6.38 5.21
C ASP A 42 -6.20 6.43 6.73
N PHE A 43 -7.36 6.47 7.36
CA PHE A 43 -7.57 6.28 8.78
C PHE A 43 -8.51 5.11 8.97
N GLY A 44 -8.00 4.01 9.49
CA GLY A 44 -8.78 2.84 9.88
C GLY A 44 -8.94 2.76 11.39
N ILE A 45 -10.11 2.33 11.85
CA ILE A 45 -10.33 2.00 13.26
C ILE A 45 -10.98 0.63 13.38
N THR A 46 -10.37 -0.22 14.18
CA THR A 46 -10.94 -1.47 14.67
C THR A 46 -11.47 -1.25 16.09
N VAL A 47 -12.73 -1.55 16.31
CA VAL A 47 -13.34 -1.49 17.64
C VAL A 47 -13.76 -2.87 18.12
N TYR A 48 -13.71 -3.07 19.43
CA TYR A 48 -14.15 -4.28 20.11
C TYR A 48 -15.25 -3.94 21.12
N LEU A 49 -16.32 -4.74 21.11
CA LEU A 49 -17.36 -4.77 22.13
C LEU A 49 -17.37 -6.19 22.74
N GLY A 50 -16.57 -6.39 23.79
CA GLY A 50 -16.24 -7.72 24.27
C GLY A 50 -15.51 -8.52 23.18
N LYS A 51 -16.18 -9.56 22.66
CA LYS A 51 -15.68 -10.44 21.61
C LYS A 51 -16.22 -10.13 20.20
N SER A 52 -17.09 -9.15 20.08
CA SER A 52 -17.55 -8.64 18.78
C SER A 52 -16.57 -7.59 18.25
N LYS A 53 -16.23 -7.65 16.95
CA LYS A 53 -15.27 -6.75 16.30
C LYS A 53 -15.88 -6.16 15.04
N ALA A 54 -15.60 -4.88 14.78
CA ALA A 54 -15.85 -4.27 13.48
C ALA A 54 -14.74 -3.28 13.12
N VAL A 55 -14.63 -3.02 11.83
CA VAL A 55 -13.66 -2.10 11.25
C VAL A 55 -14.39 -1.08 10.39
N ALA A 56 -13.96 0.17 10.47
CA ALA A 56 -14.37 1.22 9.54
C ALA A 56 -13.18 2.09 9.20
N SER A 57 -13.16 2.65 7.98
CA SER A 57 -12.08 3.53 7.52
C SER A 57 -12.61 4.79 6.84
N SER A 58 -11.73 5.79 6.68
CA SER A 58 -12.03 7.03 5.99
C SER A 58 -10.74 7.73 5.57
N GLY A 59 -10.69 8.24 4.33
CA GLY A 59 -9.65 9.15 3.87
C GLY A 59 -9.80 10.60 4.38
N ASP A 60 -10.84 10.90 5.16
CA ASP A 60 -11.12 12.24 5.67
C ASP A 60 -10.71 12.39 7.14
N PHE A 61 -9.62 13.12 7.38
CA PHE A 61 -9.01 13.34 8.69
C PHE A 61 -9.67 14.46 9.53
N ARG A 62 -10.74 15.07 9.05
CA ARG A 62 -11.49 16.05 9.86
C ARG A 62 -12.11 15.39 11.09
N LYS A 63 -12.06 16.07 12.22
CA LYS A 63 -12.58 15.54 13.52
C LYS A 63 -14.00 14.96 13.42
N VAL A 64 -14.87 15.61 12.62
CA VAL A 64 -16.26 15.16 12.42
C VAL A 64 -16.31 13.81 11.69
N SER A 65 -15.48 13.64 10.67
CA SER A 65 -15.39 12.40 9.89
C SER A 65 -14.78 11.27 10.70
N ILE A 66 -13.71 11.54 11.46
CA ILE A 66 -13.14 10.56 12.42
C ILE A 66 -14.19 10.11 13.42
N LEU A 67 -14.92 11.06 14.04
CA LEU A 67 -16.00 10.72 14.99
C LEU A 67 -17.10 9.87 14.33
N ARG A 68 -17.47 10.18 13.10
CA ARG A 68 -18.47 9.41 12.34
C ARG A 68 -17.98 7.99 12.07
N THR A 69 -16.72 7.84 11.65
CA THR A 69 -16.10 6.53 11.40
C THR A 69 -16.04 5.68 12.66
N VAL A 70 -15.64 6.26 13.80
CA VAL A 70 -15.65 5.56 15.10
C VAL A 70 -17.07 5.09 15.47
N LYS A 71 -18.09 5.95 15.32
CA LYS A 71 -19.48 5.58 15.59
C LYS A 71 -19.97 4.46 14.68
N ALA A 72 -19.66 4.55 13.37
CA ALA A 72 -20.04 3.52 12.40
C ALA A 72 -19.43 2.16 12.77
N ALA A 73 -18.12 2.13 13.13
CA ALA A 73 -17.48 0.90 13.59
C ALA A 73 -18.16 0.32 14.83
N LEU A 74 -18.50 1.16 15.84
CA LEU A 74 -19.20 0.73 17.04
C LEU A 74 -20.60 0.18 16.73
N ASP A 75 -21.35 0.86 15.86
CA ASP A 75 -22.68 0.41 15.47
C ASP A 75 -22.63 -0.93 14.75
N MET A 76 -21.68 -1.14 13.86
CA MET A 76 -21.45 -2.44 13.22
C MET A 76 -21.08 -3.53 14.23
N ALA A 77 -20.17 -3.24 15.18
CA ALA A 77 -19.73 -4.21 16.18
C ALA A 77 -20.88 -4.74 17.07
N ARG A 78 -21.92 -3.95 17.30
CA ARG A 78 -23.12 -4.37 18.06
C ARG A 78 -23.88 -5.52 17.40
N TYR A 79 -23.79 -5.65 16.09
CA TYR A 79 -24.48 -6.66 15.30
C TYR A 79 -23.58 -7.77 14.80
N THR A 80 -22.27 -7.68 15.07
CA THR A 80 -21.31 -8.72 14.69
C THR A 80 -21.34 -9.87 15.69
N THR A 81 -21.36 -11.10 15.17
CA THR A 81 -21.27 -12.30 16.00
C THR A 81 -19.95 -12.32 16.78
N PRO A 82 -19.99 -12.58 18.11
CA PRO A 82 -18.79 -12.72 18.92
C PRO A 82 -17.91 -13.88 18.46
N ASP A 83 -16.60 -13.68 18.50
CA ASP A 83 -15.59 -14.70 18.26
C ASP A 83 -14.55 -14.64 19.39
N GLU A 84 -14.35 -15.73 20.08
CA GLU A 84 -13.45 -15.81 21.24
C GLU A 84 -12.00 -15.41 20.90
N CYS A 85 -11.60 -15.51 19.63
CA CYS A 85 -10.28 -15.09 19.16
C CYS A 85 -10.14 -13.57 18.96
N ASN A 86 -11.26 -12.82 18.98
CA ASN A 86 -11.21 -11.37 18.83
C ASN A 86 -10.69 -10.68 20.10
N GLY A 87 -9.74 -9.75 19.88
CA GLY A 87 -9.16 -8.92 20.93
C GLY A 87 -7.86 -8.26 20.49
N LEU A 88 -7.35 -7.36 21.29
CA LEU A 88 -5.99 -6.85 21.15
C LEU A 88 -5.01 -7.91 21.68
N PRO A 89 -3.74 -7.87 21.23
CA PRO A 89 -2.67 -8.66 21.85
C PRO A 89 -2.53 -8.32 23.34
N ASP A 90 -2.11 -9.32 24.13
CA ASP A 90 -1.78 -9.11 25.54
C ASP A 90 -0.68 -8.03 25.69
N LYS A 91 -0.73 -7.23 26.74
CA LYS A 91 0.22 -6.12 26.97
C LYS A 91 1.69 -6.55 26.96
N ASP A 92 1.99 -7.71 27.50
CA ASP A 92 3.34 -8.29 27.57
C ASP A 92 3.88 -8.72 26.20
N ARG A 93 3.00 -8.83 25.19
CA ARG A 93 3.35 -9.13 23.80
C ARG A 93 3.48 -7.89 22.92
N LEU A 94 3.15 -6.72 23.43
CA LEU A 94 3.31 -5.46 22.67
C LEU A 94 4.78 -5.11 22.57
N CYS A 95 5.21 -4.72 21.38
CA CYS A 95 6.57 -4.26 21.15
C CYS A 95 6.81 -2.92 21.88
N THR A 96 7.67 -2.91 22.88
CA THR A 96 8.04 -1.71 23.64
C THR A 96 9.24 -0.97 23.06
N ASN A 97 10.03 -1.63 22.23
CA ASN A 97 11.21 -1.05 21.59
C ASN A 97 11.27 -1.53 20.12
N PRO A 98 10.54 -0.89 19.21
CA PRO A 98 10.52 -1.29 17.80
C PRO A 98 11.92 -1.11 17.19
N ARG A 99 12.32 -2.11 16.41
CA ARG A 99 13.57 -2.02 15.64
C ARG A 99 13.40 -1.04 14.49
N GLN A 100 14.46 -0.33 14.16
CA GLN A 100 14.54 0.39 12.90
C GLN A 100 14.65 -0.64 11.78
N LEU A 101 13.71 -0.57 10.82
CA LEU A 101 13.55 -1.60 9.79
C LEU A 101 14.29 -1.27 8.49
N ASP A 102 14.85 -0.04 8.41
CA ASP A 102 15.57 0.46 7.22
C ASP A 102 14.76 0.31 5.92
N LEU A 103 13.48 0.75 5.97
CA LEU A 103 12.53 0.61 4.86
C LEU A 103 12.33 1.89 4.05
N PHE A 104 13.08 2.97 4.35
CA PHE A 104 12.84 4.28 3.76
C PHE A 104 14.05 4.76 2.96
N HIS A 105 14.00 4.55 1.65
CA HIS A 105 15.00 4.92 0.67
C HIS A 105 14.33 5.68 -0.49
N PRO A 106 13.95 6.95 -0.31
CA PRO A 106 13.30 7.73 -1.36
C PRO A 106 14.14 7.76 -2.63
N TRP A 107 13.49 7.53 -3.76
CA TRP A 107 14.11 7.63 -5.06
C TRP A 107 13.84 9.02 -5.64
N ASP A 108 14.87 9.85 -5.68
CA ASP A 108 14.82 11.18 -6.30
C ASP A 108 15.00 11.05 -7.82
N ILE A 109 13.91 10.66 -8.49
CA ILE A 109 13.86 10.44 -9.93
C ILE A 109 12.82 11.37 -10.56
N SER A 110 13.19 12.04 -11.64
CA SER A 110 12.25 12.86 -12.41
C SER A 110 11.29 12.01 -13.24
N ILE A 111 10.19 12.60 -13.69
CA ILE A 111 9.24 11.91 -14.59
C ILE A 111 9.91 11.53 -15.90
N GLU A 112 10.76 12.39 -16.45
CA GLU A 112 11.50 12.12 -17.67
C GLU A 112 12.42 10.92 -17.52
N GLU A 113 13.09 10.78 -16.38
CA GLU A 113 13.95 9.63 -16.09
C GLU A 113 13.14 8.36 -15.87
N GLN A 114 11.93 8.44 -15.25
CA GLN A 114 11.03 7.29 -15.15
C GLN A 114 10.55 6.83 -16.54
N VAL A 115 10.18 7.76 -17.43
CA VAL A 115 9.82 7.46 -18.82
C VAL A 115 10.98 6.76 -19.53
N GLN A 116 12.20 7.28 -19.39
CA GLN A 116 13.36 6.68 -20.04
C GLN A 116 13.62 5.25 -19.55
N LYS A 117 13.53 5.01 -18.24
CA LYS A 117 13.69 3.67 -17.66
C LYS A 117 12.59 2.70 -18.13
N ALA A 118 11.36 3.16 -18.24
CA ALA A 118 10.27 2.34 -18.77
C ALA A 118 10.50 2.00 -20.25
N VAL A 119 10.93 2.96 -21.08
CA VAL A 119 11.31 2.72 -22.49
C VAL A 119 12.47 1.73 -22.59
N GLU A 120 13.49 1.85 -21.75
CA GLU A 120 14.63 0.94 -21.72
C GLU A 120 14.19 -0.49 -21.36
N ALA A 121 13.33 -0.65 -20.35
CA ALA A 121 12.79 -1.94 -19.94
C ALA A 121 11.93 -2.58 -21.04
N GLU A 122 11.02 -1.81 -21.64
CA GLU A 122 10.20 -2.27 -22.76
C GLU A 122 11.06 -2.70 -23.96
N LYS A 123 12.03 -1.89 -24.33
CA LYS A 123 12.94 -2.18 -25.43
C LYS A 123 13.74 -3.45 -25.18
N ALA A 124 14.29 -3.61 -23.97
CA ALA A 124 15.02 -4.83 -23.60
C ALA A 124 14.15 -6.08 -23.73
N ALA A 125 12.88 -6.00 -23.32
CA ALA A 125 11.93 -7.11 -23.44
C ALA A 125 11.55 -7.40 -24.91
N LEU A 126 11.37 -6.38 -25.74
CA LEU A 126 11.08 -6.55 -27.18
C LEU A 126 12.26 -7.16 -27.94
N ASP A 127 13.49 -6.83 -27.56
CA ASP A 127 14.71 -7.29 -28.22
C ASP A 127 15.13 -8.72 -27.83
N VAL A 128 14.45 -9.36 -26.88
CA VAL A 128 14.85 -10.66 -26.31
C VAL A 128 14.76 -11.82 -27.31
N ASP A 129 13.73 -11.84 -28.16
CA ASP A 129 13.49 -12.86 -29.19
C ASP A 129 12.66 -12.28 -30.34
N LYS A 130 12.94 -12.71 -31.57
CA LYS A 130 12.20 -12.28 -32.77
C LYS A 130 10.71 -12.62 -32.77
N ARG A 131 10.27 -13.55 -31.93
CA ARG A 131 8.87 -13.91 -31.75
C ARG A 131 8.11 -12.91 -30.88
N VAL A 132 8.83 -12.05 -30.14
CA VAL A 132 8.22 -10.95 -29.40
C VAL A 132 7.84 -9.88 -30.42
N VAL A 133 6.56 -9.76 -30.69
CA VAL A 133 6.02 -8.94 -31.79
C VAL A 133 5.28 -7.71 -31.32
N ASN A 134 4.96 -7.63 -30.02
CA ASN A 134 4.20 -6.51 -29.46
C ASN A 134 4.53 -6.30 -27.99
N SER A 135 4.28 -5.08 -27.51
CA SER A 135 4.35 -4.71 -26.10
C SER A 135 2.95 -4.54 -25.52
N ASP A 136 2.77 -5.03 -24.30
CA ASP A 136 1.63 -4.70 -23.45
C ASP A 136 1.97 -3.56 -22.45
N GLY A 137 3.19 -3.05 -22.56
CA GLY A 137 3.71 -1.90 -21.85
C GLY A 137 4.83 -2.22 -20.87
N ALA A 138 5.49 -1.15 -20.45
CA ALA A 138 6.39 -1.18 -19.30
C ALA A 138 6.04 -0.03 -18.34
N MET A 139 6.27 -0.26 -17.07
CA MET A 139 5.85 0.64 -16.00
C MET A 139 6.97 0.86 -15.00
N VAL A 140 7.15 2.10 -14.57
CA VAL A 140 8.03 2.46 -13.46
C VAL A 140 7.21 3.12 -12.39
N THR A 141 7.21 2.52 -11.21
CA THR A 141 6.47 3.04 -10.04
C THR A 141 7.44 3.42 -8.93
N THR A 142 7.18 4.54 -8.29
CA THR A 142 7.85 4.92 -7.04
C THR A 142 6.82 5.39 -6.03
N THR A 143 6.87 4.85 -4.84
CA THR A 143 5.99 5.20 -3.73
C THR A 143 6.81 5.45 -2.47
N ILE A 144 6.47 6.49 -1.75
CA ILE A 144 6.95 6.74 -0.38
C ILE A 144 5.74 6.89 0.53
N GLY A 145 5.85 6.40 1.74
CA GLY A 145 4.75 6.48 2.67
C GLY A 145 5.17 6.38 4.13
N SER A 146 4.17 6.45 4.98
CA SER A 146 4.30 6.19 6.41
C SER A 146 3.09 5.44 6.92
N PHE A 147 3.32 4.58 7.88
CA PHE A 147 2.30 3.79 8.55
C PHE A 147 2.43 3.97 10.06
N ILE A 148 1.31 4.16 10.76
CA ILE A 148 1.24 4.29 12.21
C ILE A 148 0.13 3.38 12.72
N LEU A 149 0.45 2.58 13.73
CA LEU A 149 -0.49 1.75 14.47
C LEU A 149 -0.55 2.21 15.93
N GLY A 150 -1.76 2.38 16.44
CA GLY A 150 -2.00 2.67 17.84
C GLY A 150 -3.16 1.87 18.41
N ASN A 151 -3.14 1.56 19.72
CA ASN A 151 -4.24 0.86 20.37
C ASN A 151 -4.50 1.36 21.80
N THR A 152 -5.61 0.91 22.39
CA THR A 152 -6.03 1.29 23.74
C THR A 152 -5.18 0.67 24.86
N GLU A 153 -4.27 -0.27 24.54
CA GLU A 153 -3.32 -0.86 25.49
C GLU A 153 -2.01 -0.05 25.61
N GLY A 154 -1.95 1.11 24.95
CA GLY A 154 -0.82 2.03 25.00
C GLY A 154 0.24 1.81 23.92
N PHE A 155 0.01 0.93 22.97
CA PHE A 155 0.88 0.78 21.80
C PHE A 155 0.67 1.98 20.86
N LEU A 156 1.77 2.59 20.42
CA LEU A 156 1.78 3.63 19.38
C LEU A 156 3.16 3.64 18.71
N HIS A 157 3.23 3.03 17.54
CA HIS A 157 4.44 2.96 16.74
C HIS A 157 4.11 3.06 15.26
N GLY A 158 5.11 3.43 14.47
CA GLY A 158 4.99 3.50 13.02
C GLY A 158 6.38 3.54 12.38
N TYR A 159 6.39 3.49 11.06
CA TYR A 159 7.60 3.57 10.26
C TYR A 159 7.30 4.24 8.92
N PRO A 160 8.28 4.98 8.36
CA PRO A 160 8.25 5.36 6.97
C PRO A 160 8.70 4.19 6.10
N PHE A 161 8.27 4.16 4.85
CA PHE A 161 8.69 3.17 3.88
C PHE A 161 8.76 3.77 2.48
N SER A 162 9.46 3.09 1.61
CA SER A 162 9.46 3.30 0.17
C SER A 162 9.28 1.97 -0.54
N ASP A 163 8.71 2.04 -1.73
CA ASP A 163 8.57 0.92 -2.63
C ASP A 163 8.77 1.40 -4.06
N HIS A 164 9.60 0.70 -4.82
CA HIS A 164 9.92 1.04 -6.20
C HIS A 164 9.83 -0.21 -7.03
N SER A 165 9.28 -0.09 -8.24
CA SER A 165 9.24 -1.22 -9.17
C SER A 165 9.47 -0.80 -10.62
N ILE A 166 9.93 -1.76 -11.39
CA ILE A 166 9.97 -1.72 -12.86
C ILE A 166 9.31 -3.00 -13.35
N ASP A 167 8.28 -2.83 -14.15
CA ASP A 167 7.47 -3.90 -14.68
C ASP A 167 7.47 -3.84 -16.22
N THR A 168 7.44 -5.00 -16.89
CA THR A 168 7.28 -5.05 -18.35
C THR A 168 6.48 -6.28 -18.75
N SER A 169 5.68 -6.13 -19.80
CA SER A 169 4.87 -7.20 -20.36
C SER A 169 4.92 -7.14 -21.88
N VAL A 170 5.16 -8.28 -22.51
CA VAL A 170 5.29 -8.39 -23.94
C VAL A 170 4.50 -9.58 -24.49
N ILE A 171 4.19 -9.53 -25.78
CA ILE A 171 3.43 -10.55 -26.49
C ILE A 171 4.34 -11.20 -27.53
N ALA A 172 4.53 -12.49 -27.38
CA ALA A 172 5.20 -13.32 -28.36
C ALA A 172 4.16 -14.07 -29.23
N GLU A 173 4.47 -14.25 -30.51
CA GLU A 173 3.64 -14.96 -31.47
C GLU A 173 4.49 -15.94 -32.31
N ASP A 174 3.96 -17.14 -32.53
CA ASP A 174 4.47 -18.10 -33.47
C ASP A 174 3.31 -18.88 -34.15
N GLU A 175 3.61 -19.92 -34.91
CA GLU A 175 2.61 -20.74 -35.60
C GLU A 175 1.63 -21.45 -34.68
N ASN A 176 1.90 -21.56 -33.39
CA ASN A 176 1.06 -22.19 -32.38
C ASN A 176 0.16 -21.17 -31.65
N GLY A 177 0.35 -19.88 -31.89
CA GLY A 177 -0.47 -18.80 -31.31
C GLY A 177 0.34 -17.76 -30.54
N MET A 178 -0.39 -16.93 -29.79
CA MET A 178 0.16 -15.83 -28.98
C MET A 178 0.29 -16.22 -27.52
N GLN A 179 1.36 -15.74 -26.87
CA GLN A 179 1.61 -15.86 -25.44
C GLN A 179 2.05 -14.51 -24.87
N VAL A 180 1.58 -14.19 -23.67
CA VAL A 180 2.02 -13.03 -22.91
C VAL A 180 3.09 -13.47 -21.92
N GLY A 181 4.19 -12.73 -21.87
CA GLY A 181 5.26 -12.87 -20.88
C GLY A 181 5.46 -11.56 -20.14
N SER A 182 5.65 -11.63 -18.83
CA SER A 182 5.91 -10.44 -18.01
C SER A 182 7.09 -10.69 -17.06
N TRP A 183 7.74 -9.62 -16.69
CA TRP A 183 8.77 -9.59 -15.66
C TRP A 183 8.63 -8.34 -14.81
N HIS A 184 9.00 -8.45 -13.53
CA HIS A 184 9.06 -7.31 -12.64
C HIS A 184 10.26 -7.42 -11.70
N THR A 185 10.73 -6.28 -11.25
CA THR A 185 11.65 -6.14 -10.13
C THR A 185 11.10 -5.08 -9.19
N SER A 186 11.23 -5.32 -7.89
CA SER A 186 10.79 -4.36 -6.87
C SER A 186 11.70 -4.40 -5.66
N GLY A 187 11.75 -3.28 -4.95
CA GLY A 187 12.54 -3.15 -3.72
C GLY A 187 12.25 -1.87 -2.97
N VAL A 188 12.66 -1.83 -1.71
CA VAL A 188 12.55 -0.62 -0.88
C VAL A 188 13.57 0.45 -1.29
N SER A 189 14.63 0.05 -1.96
CA SER A 189 15.66 0.93 -2.53
C SER A 189 15.72 0.77 -4.04
N SER A 190 15.83 1.88 -4.76
CA SER A 190 16.06 1.84 -6.21
C SER A 190 17.38 1.16 -6.62
N MET A 191 18.30 1.01 -5.68
CA MET A 191 19.56 0.28 -5.89
C MET A 191 19.37 -1.23 -5.99
N ASP A 192 18.21 -1.74 -5.54
CA ASP A 192 17.86 -3.16 -5.59
C ASP A 192 17.13 -3.54 -6.88
N LEU A 193 16.80 -2.55 -7.72
CA LEU A 193 16.16 -2.77 -9.03
C LEU A 193 17.21 -3.24 -10.05
N LEU A 194 16.91 -4.32 -10.73
CA LEU A 194 17.79 -4.93 -11.75
C LEU A 194 17.48 -4.39 -13.14
#